data_c8ad2fb3b6774a22a30ccf8d9ef21c7b
#
_entry.id   c8ad2fb3b6774a22a30ccf8d9ef21c7b
#
_cell.length_a   1.000
_cell.length_b   1.000
_cell.length_c   1.000
_cell.angle_alpha   90.00
_cell.angle_beta   90.00
_cell.angle_gamma   90.00
#
_symmetry.space_group_name_H-M   'P 1'
#
loop_
_entity.id
_entity.type
_entity.pdbx_description
1 polymer ?
#
loop_
_entity_poly.entity_id
_entity_poly.type
_entity_poly.pdbx_seq_one_letter_code
_entity_poly.pdbx_strand_id
1 'polypeptide(L)'
;MTASDDHLNALFKALGDPTRRRIIDELSRRDRQSLFEIHTRVLQEYGVDLTRQAFSRHLSALEAAGVLTIEWQGTTKLHSLNTKPLAELRFGWLSRFGENE
;
A
#
# COMPACT_ATOMS: atom_id res chain seq x y z
N MET A 1 -18.99 5.47 -14.86
CA MET A 1 -17.58 5.77 -14.61
C MET A 1 -16.69 4.93 -15.51
N THR A 2 -15.53 5.45 -15.86
CA THR A 2 -14.55 4.74 -16.67
C THR A 2 -13.68 3.82 -15.78
N ALA A 3 -12.97 2.88 -16.41
CA ALA A 3 -12.01 2.05 -15.71
C ALA A 3 -10.94 2.88 -15.00
N SER A 4 -10.52 4.02 -15.60
CA SER A 4 -9.56 4.94 -14.97
C SER A 4 -10.10 5.55 -13.69
N ASP A 5 -11.38 5.90 -13.67
CA ASP A 5 -12.02 6.43 -12.46
C ASP A 5 -12.12 5.36 -11.38
N ASP A 6 -12.42 4.13 -11.76
CA ASP A 6 -12.50 3.03 -10.81
C ASP A 6 -11.15 2.75 -10.18
N HIS A 7 -10.06 2.77 -10.97
CA HIS A 7 -8.70 2.63 -10.47
C HIS A 7 -8.32 3.75 -9.51
N LEU A 8 -8.64 4.98 -9.88
CA LEU A 8 -8.35 6.14 -9.06
C LEU A 8 -9.12 6.09 -7.73
N ASN A 9 -10.39 5.71 -7.79
CA ASN A 9 -11.21 5.57 -6.59
C ASN A 9 -10.66 4.48 -5.66
N ALA A 10 -10.25 3.34 -6.20
CA ALA A 10 -9.66 2.26 -5.42
C ALA A 10 -8.36 2.71 -4.76
N LEU A 11 -7.55 3.47 -5.49
CA LEU A 11 -6.30 3.99 -4.95
C LEU A 11 -6.55 4.97 -3.80
N PHE A 12 -7.44 5.94 -3.97
CA PHE A 12 -7.77 6.87 -2.90
C PHE A 12 -8.33 6.17 -1.68
N LYS A 13 -9.18 5.18 -1.88
CA LYS A 13 -9.73 4.40 -0.78
C LYS A 13 -8.62 3.66 -0.02
N ALA A 14 -7.69 3.05 -0.75
CA ALA A 14 -6.57 2.36 -0.14
C ALA A 14 -5.69 3.32 0.65
N LEU A 15 -5.39 4.50 0.11
CA LEU A 15 -4.52 5.48 0.74
C LEU A 15 -5.20 6.25 1.87
N GLY A 16 -6.53 6.18 1.98
CA GLY A 16 -7.29 6.93 2.97
C GLY A 16 -7.19 6.40 4.39
N ASP A 17 -6.48 5.31 4.62
CA ASP A 17 -6.34 4.68 5.93
C ASP A 17 -4.91 4.85 6.44
N PRO A 18 -4.73 5.31 7.69
CA PRO A 18 -3.37 5.56 8.20
C PRO A 18 -2.54 4.28 8.33
N THR A 19 -3.13 3.15 8.69
CA THR A 19 -2.39 1.89 8.76
C THR A 19 -1.85 1.49 7.39
N ARG A 20 -2.64 1.67 6.35
CA ARG A 20 -2.20 1.35 4.98
C ARG A 20 -1.05 2.24 4.55
N ARG A 21 -1.08 3.53 4.90
CA ARG A 21 0.05 4.43 4.61
C ARG A 21 1.30 4.01 5.37
N ARG A 22 1.17 3.50 6.62
CA ARG A 22 2.30 2.96 7.37
C ARG A 22 2.91 1.73 6.71
N ILE A 23 2.05 0.87 6.16
CA ILE A 23 2.52 -0.30 5.40
C ILE A 23 3.31 0.15 4.17
N ILE A 24 2.82 1.14 3.46
CA ILE A 24 3.53 1.70 2.29
C ILE A 24 4.89 2.26 2.72
N ASP A 25 4.92 3.04 3.80
CA ASP A 25 6.18 3.58 4.32
C ASP A 25 7.18 2.48 4.66
N GLU A 26 6.70 1.42 5.30
CA GLU A 26 7.55 0.30 5.67
C GLU A 26 8.13 -0.40 4.44
N LEU A 27 7.28 -0.69 3.45
CA LEU A 27 7.72 -1.37 2.22
C LEU A 27 8.59 -0.48 1.34
N SER A 28 8.44 0.84 1.43
CA SER A 28 9.33 1.76 0.70
C SER A 28 10.75 1.70 1.24
N ARG A 29 10.91 1.34 2.50
CA ARG A 29 12.23 1.19 3.12
C ARG A 29 12.79 -0.21 2.92
N ARG A 30 11.91 -1.21 2.86
CA ARG A 30 12.34 -2.61 2.76
C ARG A 30 11.29 -3.42 2.03
N ASP A 31 11.61 -3.84 0.81
CA ASP A 31 10.72 -4.67 -0.02
C ASP A 31 10.76 -6.14 0.40
N ARG A 32 9.89 -6.93 -0.19
CA ARG A 32 9.85 -8.38 -0.09
C ARG A 32 9.70 -8.87 1.34
N GLN A 33 8.63 -8.40 1.99
CA GLN A 33 8.33 -8.79 3.36
C GLN A 33 7.08 -9.66 3.43
N SER A 34 7.11 -10.64 4.36
CA SER A 34 5.93 -11.42 4.71
C SER A 34 4.97 -10.55 5.54
N LEU A 35 3.73 -11.03 5.67
CA LEU A 35 2.75 -10.39 6.54
C LEU A 35 3.30 -10.24 7.97
N PHE A 36 3.92 -11.31 8.48
CA PHE A 36 4.47 -11.30 9.84
C PHE A 36 5.53 -10.21 10.01
N GLU A 37 6.44 -10.09 9.04
CA GLU A 37 7.49 -9.08 9.11
C GLU A 37 6.93 -7.67 9.08
N ILE A 38 6.02 -7.38 8.15
CA ILE A 38 5.40 -6.06 8.03
C ILE A 38 4.62 -5.73 9.30
N HIS A 39 3.81 -6.67 9.77
CA HIS A 39 2.98 -6.50 10.96
C HIS A 39 3.83 -6.18 12.19
N THR A 40 4.90 -6.93 12.39
CA THR A 40 5.82 -6.73 13.51
C THR A 40 6.47 -5.34 13.45
N ARG A 41 6.95 -4.93 12.29
CA ARG A 41 7.63 -3.65 12.14
C ARG A 41 6.67 -2.47 12.29
N VAL A 42 5.48 -2.57 11.73
CA VAL A 42 4.49 -1.50 11.86
C VAL A 42 4.03 -1.35 13.31
N LEU A 43 3.88 -2.46 14.02
CA LEU A 43 3.60 -2.42 15.46
C LEU A 43 4.75 -1.72 16.22
N GLN A 44 5.98 -2.12 15.95
CA GLN A 44 7.15 -1.58 16.67
C GLN A 44 7.39 -0.10 16.40
N GLU A 45 7.27 0.31 15.13
CA GLU A 45 7.60 1.68 14.74
C GLU A 45 6.48 2.68 14.96
N TYR A 46 5.24 2.24 14.80
CA TYR A 46 4.10 3.17 14.83
C TYR A 46 3.08 2.84 15.92
N GLY A 47 3.30 1.78 16.69
CA GLY A 47 2.40 1.39 17.75
C GLY A 47 1.05 0.88 17.26
N VAL A 48 0.97 0.45 16.02
CA VAL A 48 -0.29 -0.05 15.44
C VAL A 48 -0.54 -1.47 15.94
N ASP A 49 -1.46 -1.61 16.88
CA ASP A 49 -1.80 -2.90 17.50
C ASP A 49 -3.08 -3.45 16.90
N LEU A 50 -2.95 -4.21 15.83
CA LEU A 50 -4.07 -4.84 15.14
C LEU A 50 -3.93 -6.35 15.18
N THR A 51 -5.07 -7.03 15.14
CA THR A 51 -5.07 -8.49 14.96
C THR A 51 -4.47 -8.82 13.59
N ARG A 52 -3.97 -10.06 13.47
CA ARG A 52 -3.44 -10.54 12.21
C ARG A 52 -4.49 -10.47 11.09
N GLN A 53 -5.74 -10.79 11.41
CA GLN A 53 -6.83 -10.75 10.43
C GLN A 53 -7.11 -9.32 9.96
N ALA A 54 -7.16 -8.36 10.89
CA ALA A 54 -7.38 -6.96 10.52
C ALA A 54 -6.22 -6.45 9.67
N PHE A 55 -4.99 -6.80 10.05
CA PHE A 55 -3.81 -6.39 9.28
C PHE A 55 -3.81 -6.99 7.89
N SER A 56 -4.19 -8.25 7.76
CA SER A 56 -4.31 -8.93 6.47
C SER A 56 -5.30 -8.23 5.53
N ARG A 57 -6.39 -7.68 6.08
CA ARG A 57 -7.37 -6.92 5.28
C ARG A 57 -6.77 -5.66 4.70
N HIS A 58 -5.90 -4.99 5.47
CA HIS A 58 -5.21 -3.80 4.95
C HIS A 58 -4.27 -4.16 3.81
N LEU A 59 -3.54 -5.27 3.94
CA LEU A 59 -2.67 -5.75 2.85
C LEU A 59 -3.50 -6.11 1.62
N SER A 60 -4.64 -6.76 1.80
CA SER A 60 -5.52 -7.14 0.69
C SER A 60 -6.06 -5.91 -0.04
N ALA A 61 -6.41 -4.86 0.70
CA ALA A 61 -6.91 -3.62 0.10
C ALA A 61 -5.82 -2.94 -0.74
N LEU A 62 -4.57 -2.93 -0.26
CA LEU A 62 -3.44 -2.39 -1.01
C LEU A 62 -3.14 -3.22 -2.25
N GLU A 63 -3.21 -4.53 -2.13
CA GLU A 63 -3.01 -5.43 -3.26
C GLU A 63 -4.09 -5.21 -4.33
N ALA A 64 -5.35 -5.12 -3.92
CA ALA A 64 -6.47 -4.89 -4.84
C ALA A 64 -6.36 -3.55 -5.56
N ALA A 65 -5.78 -2.54 -4.91
CA ALA A 65 -5.55 -1.22 -5.52
C ALA A 65 -4.30 -1.18 -6.40
N GLY A 66 -3.58 -2.30 -6.52
CA GLY A 66 -2.38 -2.38 -7.35
C GLY A 66 -1.13 -1.79 -6.73
N VAL A 67 -1.18 -1.42 -5.45
CA VAL A 67 -0.05 -0.79 -4.76
C VAL A 67 0.99 -1.81 -4.29
N LEU A 68 0.62 -3.08 -4.24
CA LEU A 68 1.53 -4.16 -3.87
C LEU A 68 1.74 -5.12 -5.03
N THR A 69 2.96 -5.62 -5.16
CA THR A 69 3.27 -6.80 -5.97
C THR A 69 3.54 -7.97 -5.05
N ILE A 70 3.10 -9.14 -5.46
CA ILE A 70 3.19 -10.35 -4.66
C ILE A 70 4.12 -11.34 -5.33
N GLU A 71 4.97 -11.93 -4.51
CA GLU A 71 5.88 -13.00 -4.92
C GLU A 71 5.76 -14.13 -3.92
N TRP A 72 5.73 -15.37 -4.40
CA TRP A 72 5.72 -16.53 -3.52
C TRP A 72 7.10 -17.15 -3.45
N GLN A 73 7.59 -17.34 -2.24
CA GLN A 73 8.83 -18.05 -1.98
C GLN A 73 8.46 -19.28 -1.14
N GLY A 74 8.35 -20.45 -1.80
CA GLY A 74 7.76 -21.62 -1.17
C GLY A 74 6.32 -21.35 -0.80
N THR A 75 5.98 -21.45 0.48
CA THR A 75 4.65 -21.16 1.01
C THR A 75 4.54 -19.75 1.59
N THR A 76 5.61 -18.97 1.52
CA THR A 76 5.63 -17.61 2.07
C THR A 76 5.25 -16.60 1.00
N LYS A 77 4.24 -15.80 1.31
CA LYS A 77 3.80 -14.70 0.45
C LYS A 77 4.60 -13.46 0.79
N LEU A 78 5.35 -12.94 -0.16
CA LEU A 78 6.17 -11.75 0.00
C LEU A 78 5.52 -10.57 -0.69
N HIS A 79 5.54 -9.43 0.00
CA HIS A 79 4.91 -8.20 -0.45
C HIS A 79 5.98 -7.16 -0.77
N SER A 80 5.85 -6.53 -1.92
CA SER A 80 6.71 -5.42 -2.32
C SER A 80 5.86 -4.25 -2.76
N LEU A 81 6.38 -3.04 -2.60
CA LEU A 81 5.68 -1.84 -3.03
C LEU A 81 5.72 -1.72 -4.56
N ASN A 82 4.56 -1.53 -5.16
CA ASN A 82 4.45 -1.16 -6.56
C ASN A 82 4.20 0.33 -6.64
N THR A 83 5.22 1.09 -7.02
CA THR A 83 5.14 2.55 -7.05
C THR A 83 4.40 3.09 -8.26
N LYS A 84 4.11 2.26 -9.25
CA LYS A 84 3.49 2.72 -10.50
C LYS A 84 2.17 3.45 -10.30
N PRO A 85 1.20 2.91 -9.55
CA PRO A 85 -0.06 3.66 -9.32
C PRO A 85 0.16 4.98 -8.59
N LEU A 86 1.12 5.03 -7.68
CA LEU A 86 1.43 6.25 -6.94
C LEU A 86 2.04 7.30 -7.86
N ALA A 87 2.95 6.87 -8.75
CA ALA A 87 3.55 7.75 -9.74
C ALA A 87 2.51 8.27 -10.73
N GLU A 88 1.60 7.42 -11.18
CA GLU A 88 0.50 7.81 -12.06
C GLU A 88 -0.39 8.86 -11.42
N LEU A 89 -0.67 8.74 -10.13
CA LEU A 89 -1.42 9.74 -9.38
C LEU A 89 -0.65 11.05 -9.30
N ARG A 90 0.63 10.99 -8.95
CA ARG A 90 1.49 12.16 -8.80
C ARG A 90 1.63 12.94 -10.10
N PHE A 91 1.90 12.26 -11.21
CA PHE A 91 2.14 12.89 -12.51
C PHE A 91 0.87 13.04 -13.35
N GLY A 92 -0.25 12.46 -12.91
CA GLY A 92 -1.56 12.58 -13.52
C GLY A 92 -2.39 13.67 -12.87
N TRP A 93 -3.50 13.26 -12.23
CA TRP A 93 -4.47 14.20 -11.68
C TRP A 93 -3.88 15.14 -10.64
N LEU A 94 -3.03 14.67 -9.74
CA LEU A 94 -2.42 15.53 -8.71
C LEU A 94 -1.44 16.54 -9.27
N SER A 95 -0.87 16.29 -10.45
CA SER A 95 0.10 17.21 -11.03
C SER A 95 -0.48 18.59 -11.34
N ARG A 96 -1.79 18.70 -11.42
CA ARG A 96 -2.47 19.99 -11.67
C ARG A 96 -2.41 20.92 -10.47
N PHE A 97 -2.08 20.41 -9.31
CA PHE A 97 -2.16 21.13 -8.05
C PHE A 97 -0.80 21.08 -7.36
N GLY A 98 -0.21 22.18 -7.03
CA GLY A 98 1.00 22.19 -6.24
C GLY A 98 2.29 22.48 -6.99
N GLU A 99 2.23 22.76 -8.28
CA GLU A 99 3.45 23.07 -9.05
C GLU A 99 4.12 24.36 -8.59
N ASN A 100 3.35 25.29 -8.08
CA ASN A 100 3.82 26.63 -7.76
C ASN A 100 3.88 26.90 -6.26
N GLU A 101 3.90 25.88 -5.48
CA GLU A 101 3.97 26.02 -4.03
C GLU A 101 5.38 26.10 -3.50
#